data_6470c0c6e2eca4b7286758a6e8034100
#
_entry.id   6470c0c6e2eca4b7286758a6e8034100
#
_cell.length_a   1.000
_cell.length_b   1.000
_cell.length_c   1.000
_cell.angle_alpha   90.00
_cell.angle_beta   90.00
_cell.angle_gamma   90.00
#
_symmetry.space_group_name_H-M   'P 1'
#
loop_
_entity.id
_entity.type
_entity.pdbx_description
1 polymer ?
#
loop_
_entity_poly.entity_id
_entity_poly.type
_entity_poly.pdbx_seq_one_letter_code
_entity_poly.pdbx_strand_id
1 'polypeptide(L)'
;MQGDEASSMSPATAAFWCSFYAAGIIVMLAVYGVLQERIITIPYGGVLFSFSVFLVFCNRVAAVVFAAVMLALSGEPVRPQADLWKYLIISLTNVYASTCQYEALKHVTFAVQMLAKSFKMMPVMLWGMAVSNKKYTMRDWLVAAAVTLGVTEFLLTGPTTSHHSSTSSFMGYFLLLLFLVLDGATSTFEEKLFKEHKMSKYNQMLYVNGLSSLVSLITLLVTNDLVPAFRFWGSHPRFFLDALVLSASAVGGQYFIFSQVKDFGALVFAATMNVRQVVSIIISYIQFHHS
;
A
#
# COMPACT_ATOMS: atom_id res chain seq x y z
N MET A 1 16.12 11.83 -19.07
CA MET A 1 15.49 13.17 -19.01
C MET A 1 14.10 13.21 -18.39
N GLN A 2 13.54 12.14 -17.86
CA GLN A 2 12.22 12.16 -17.16
C GLN A 2 12.31 11.92 -15.65
N GLY A 3 13.48 11.64 -15.10
CA GLY A 3 13.76 11.72 -13.65
C GLY A 3 13.92 13.16 -13.16
N ASP A 4 13.85 14.11 -14.07
CA ASP A 4 14.05 15.56 -13.83
C ASP A 4 12.76 16.40 -13.91
N GLU A 5 11.57 15.78 -14.09
CA GLU A 5 10.33 16.58 -14.17
C GLU A 5 10.05 17.30 -12.85
N ALA A 6 10.26 16.64 -11.71
CA ALA A 6 10.11 17.31 -10.41
C ALA A 6 11.23 18.34 -10.15
N SER A 7 12.44 18.13 -10.68
CA SER A 7 13.56 19.07 -10.55
C SER A 7 13.46 20.27 -11.51
N SER A 8 12.66 20.15 -12.57
CA SER A 8 12.35 21.24 -13.52
C SER A 8 11.13 22.06 -13.12
N MET A 9 10.32 21.57 -12.19
CA MET A 9 9.14 22.29 -11.69
C MET A 9 9.52 23.44 -10.76
N SER A 10 8.73 24.52 -10.78
CA SER A 10 8.86 25.54 -9.74
C SER A 10 8.57 24.94 -8.36
N PRO A 11 9.19 25.43 -7.27
CA PRO A 11 8.92 24.90 -5.93
C PRO A 11 7.44 24.88 -5.54
N ALA A 12 6.68 25.89 -5.98
CA ALA A 12 5.24 25.98 -5.75
C ALA A 12 4.46 24.89 -6.49
N THR A 13 4.82 24.62 -7.75
CA THR A 13 4.20 23.59 -8.58
C THR A 13 4.50 22.19 -8.02
N ALA A 14 5.74 21.95 -7.60
CA ALA A 14 6.14 20.70 -6.98
C ALA A 14 5.38 20.46 -5.65
N ALA A 15 5.27 21.48 -4.81
CA ALA A 15 4.51 21.40 -3.57
C ALA A 15 3.02 21.12 -3.82
N PHE A 16 2.41 21.76 -4.83
CA PHE A 16 1.03 21.52 -5.23
C PHE A 16 0.80 20.04 -5.64
N TRP A 17 1.61 19.51 -6.55
CA TRP A 17 1.46 18.13 -7.01
C TRP A 17 1.74 17.10 -5.92
N CYS A 18 2.75 17.34 -5.09
CA CYS A 18 3.05 16.51 -3.94
C CYS A 18 1.86 16.43 -2.97
N SER A 19 1.27 17.58 -2.64
CA SER A 19 0.09 17.68 -1.77
C SER A 19 -1.15 17.04 -2.41
N PHE A 20 -1.34 17.22 -3.73
CA PHE A 20 -2.44 16.62 -4.46
C PHE A 20 -2.37 15.09 -4.45
N TYR A 21 -1.18 14.52 -4.72
CA TYR A 21 -1.00 13.07 -4.66
C TYR A 21 -1.16 12.54 -3.23
N ALA A 22 -0.61 13.25 -2.24
CA ALA A 22 -0.76 12.87 -0.83
C ALA A 22 -2.25 12.87 -0.41
N ALA A 23 -3.01 13.90 -0.76
CA ALA A 23 -4.44 13.96 -0.49
C ALA A 23 -5.20 12.81 -1.19
N GLY A 24 -4.87 12.53 -2.46
CA GLY A 24 -5.45 11.42 -3.21
C GLY A 24 -5.18 10.06 -2.56
N ILE A 25 -3.95 9.81 -2.12
CA ILE A 25 -3.58 8.60 -1.38
C ILE A 25 -4.41 8.49 -0.09
N ILE A 26 -4.46 9.56 0.71
CA ILE A 26 -5.16 9.56 2.00
C ILE A 26 -6.65 9.25 1.79
N VAL A 27 -7.32 9.96 0.88
CA VAL A 27 -8.76 9.80 0.63
C VAL A 27 -9.06 8.40 0.09
N MET A 28 -8.35 7.95 -0.94
CA MET A 28 -8.62 6.65 -1.58
C MET A 28 -8.36 5.49 -0.62
N LEU A 29 -7.27 5.55 0.15
CA LEU A 29 -6.96 4.49 1.11
C LEU A 29 -7.82 4.57 2.38
N ALA A 30 -8.37 5.72 2.75
CA ALA A 30 -9.37 5.81 3.82
C ALA A 30 -10.68 5.14 3.40
N VAL A 31 -11.19 5.46 2.19
CA VAL A 31 -12.38 4.79 1.63
C VAL A 31 -12.15 3.29 1.51
N TYR A 32 -10.98 2.89 1.00
CA TYR A 32 -10.58 1.47 0.92
C TYR A 32 -10.63 0.79 2.30
N GLY A 33 -10.06 1.42 3.33
CA GLY A 33 -10.01 0.87 4.69
C GLY A 33 -11.41 0.65 5.28
N VAL A 34 -12.27 1.66 5.17
CA VAL A 34 -13.67 1.57 5.65
C VAL A 34 -14.46 0.47 4.93
N LEU A 35 -14.33 0.40 3.61
CA LEU A 35 -15.02 -0.64 2.83
C LEU A 35 -14.47 -2.04 3.13
N GLN A 36 -13.15 -2.18 3.28
CA GLN A 36 -12.53 -3.45 3.63
C GLN A 36 -13.01 -3.94 5.00
N GLU A 37 -13.03 -3.07 6.00
CA GLU A 37 -13.54 -3.39 7.34
C GLU A 37 -15.02 -3.81 7.26
N ARG A 38 -15.85 -3.04 6.57
CA ARG A 38 -17.26 -3.37 6.35
C ARG A 38 -17.45 -4.76 5.72
N ILE A 39 -16.68 -5.10 4.68
CA ILE A 39 -16.78 -6.38 3.98
C ILE A 39 -16.44 -7.56 4.91
N ILE A 40 -15.46 -7.36 5.79
CA ILE A 40 -14.98 -8.44 6.69
C ILE A 40 -15.86 -8.58 7.93
N THR A 41 -16.44 -7.47 8.44
CA THR A 41 -17.14 -7.44 9.73
C THR A 41 -18.67 -7.57 9.61
N ILE A 42 -19.26 -7.15 8.49
CA ILE A 42 -20.72 -7.17 8.31
C ILE A 42 -21.13 -8.38 7.46
N PRO A 43 -21.99 -9.28 8.00
CA PRO A 43 -22.42 -10.46 7.26
C PRO A 43 -23.34 -10.11 6.08
N TYR A 44 -23.18 -10.81 4.97
CA TYR A 44 -24.05 -10.76 3.80
C TYR A 44 -25.01 -11.95 3.85
N GLY A 45 -26.31 -11.68 4.00
CA GLY A 45 -27.30 -12.74 4.14
C GLY A 45 -27.06 -13.69 5.34
N GLY A 46 -26.45 -13.20 6.40
CA GLY A 46 -26.10 -13.99 7.59
C GLY A 46 -24.75 -14.73 7.51
N VAL A 47 -24.02 -14.62 6.40
CA VAL A 47 -22.70 -15.26 6.20
C VAL A 47 -21.61 -14.21 6.10
N LEU A 48 -20.54 -14.36 6.89
CA LEU A 48 -19.36 -13.50 6.82
C LEU A 48 -18.48 -13.89 5.64
N PHE A 49 -17.92 -12.88 4.98
CA PHE A 49 -16.92 -13.07 3.92
C PHE A 49 -15.56 -13.37 4.53
N SER A 50 -14.97 -14.52 4.21
CA SER A 50 -13.70 -14.99 4.78
C SER A 50 -12.53 -15.05 3.80
N PHE A 51 -12.75 -14.78 2.51
CA PHE A 51 -11.75 -14.98 1.44
C PHE A 51 -10.95 -13.69 1.15
N SER A 52 -10.16 -13.21 2.09
CA SER A 52 -9.42 -11.93 1.95
C SER A 52 -8.50 -11.90 0.72
N VAL A 53 -7.86 -13.02 0.38
CA VAL A 53 -6.99 -13.13 -0.81
C VAL A 53 -7.77 -12.91 -2.11
N PHE A 54 -9.05 -13.28 -2.14
CA PHE A 54 -9.91 -13.03 -3.30
C PHE A 54 -10.16 -11.53 -3.52
N LEU A 55 -10.34 -10.73 -2.46
CA LEU A 55 -10.44 -9.27 -2.59
C LEU A 55 -9.14 -8.67 -3.13
N VAL A 56 -8.00 -9.16 -2.64
CA VAL A 56 -6.69 -8.73 -3.16
C VAL A 56 -6.58 -9.06 -4.64
N PHE A 57 -6.95 -10.27 -5.06
CA PHE A 57 -6.97 -10.68 -6.46
C PHE A 57 -7.85 -9.76 -7.31
N CYS A 58 -9.09 -9.48 -6.89
CA CYS A 58 -10.00 -8.57 -7.60
C CYS A 58 -9.41 -7.16 -7.75
N ASN A 59 -8.81 -6.62 -6.68
CA ASN A 59 -8.17 -5.31 -6.70
C ASN A 59 -7.00 -5.26 -7.70
N ARG A 60 -6.18 -6.33 -7.75
CA ARG A 60 -5.05 -6.42 -8.69
C ARG A 60 -5.54 -6.55 -10.14
N VAL A 61 -6.54 -7.36 -10.39
CA VAL A 61 -7.16 -7.47 -11.72
C VAL A 61 -7.76 -6.14 -12.17
N ALA A 62 -8.48 -5.45 -11.30
CA ALA A 62 -9.02 -4.12 -11.61
C ALA A 62 -7.91 -3.11 -11.94
N ALA A 63 -6.77 -3.15 -11.20
CA ALA A 63 -5.62 -2.30 -11.47
C ALA A 63 -4.95 -2.62 -12.82
N VAL A 64 -4.87 -3.90 -13.20
CA VAL A 64 -4.38 -4.34 -14.51
C VAL A 64 -5.27 -3.80 -15.63
N VAL A 65 -6.60 -3.96 -15.49
CA VAL A 65 -7.57 -3.46 -16.48
C VAL A 65 -7.45 -1.94 -16.63
N PHE A 66 -7.44 -1.21 -15.51
CA PHE A 66 -7.26 0.25 -15.52
C PHE A 66 -5.95 0.65 -16.21
N ALA A 67 -4.82 0.04 -15.85
CA ALA A 67 -3.52 0.37 -16.42
C ALA A 67 -3.47 0.06 -17.93
N ALA A 68 -4.05 -1.07 -18.37
CA ALA A 68 -4.14 -1.43 -19.77
C ALA A 68 -4.98 -0.43 -20.57
N VAL A 69 -6.13 0.01 -20.05
CA VAL A 69 -6.98 1.03 -20.67
C VAL A 69 -6.23 2.35 -20.76
N MET A 70 -5.55 2.77 -19.68
CA MET A 70 -4.79 4.03 -19.70
C MET A 70 -3.61 4.01 -20.67
N LEU A 71 -2.90 2.90 -20.80
CA LEU A 71 -1.84 2.72 -21.80
C LEU A 71 -2.40 2.81 -23.22
N ALA A 72 -3.54 2.17 -23.47
CA ALA A 72 -4.21 2.24 -24.78
C ALA A 72 -4.66 3.67 -25.13
N LEU A 73 -5.24 4.40 -24.16
CA LEU A 73 -5.69 5.78 -24.34
C LEU A 73 -4.52 6.77 -24.51
N SER A 74 -3.40 6.53 -23.82
CA SER A 74 -2.21 7.38 -23.91
C SER A 74 -1.34 7.07 -25.14
N GLY A 75 -1.65 6.01 -25.89
CA GLY A 75 -0.83 5.59 -27.04
C GLY A 75 0.57 5.06 -26.62
N GLU A 76 0.75 4.74 -25.34
CA GLU A 76 2.01 4.25 -24.83
C GLU A 76 2.20 2.74 -25.11
N PRO A 77 3.45 2.28 -25.29
CA PRO A 77 3.70 0.87 -25.57
C PRO A 77 3.30 -0.01 -24.39
N VAL A 78 2.47 -1.01 -24.66
CA VAL A 78 2.09 -2.03 -23.65
C VAL A 78 3.27 -2.95 -23.32
N ARG A 79 4.29 -3.05 -24.16
CA ARG A 79 5.45 -3.92 -23.93
C ARG A 79 6.18 -3.56 -22.64
N PRO A 80 6.74 -4.56 -21.90
CA PRO A 80 7.52 -4.29 -20.71
C PRO A 80 8.71 -3.39 -21.05
N GLN A 81 8.87 -2.31 -20.32
CA GLN A 81 9.97 -1.36 -20.54
C GLN A 81 11.21 -1.70 -19.72
N ALA A 82 11.09 -2.72 -18.86
CA ALA A 82 12.18 -3.33 -18.11
C ALA A 82 12.10 -4.86 -18.18
N ASP A 83 13.14 -5.53 -17.72
CA ASP A 83 13.17 -6.98 -17.61
C ASP A 83 12.07 -7.48 -16.66
N LEU A 84 11.34 -8.52 -17.03
CA LEU A 84 10.22 -9.07 -16.25
C LEU A 84 10.61 -9.46 -14.82
N TRP A 85 11.84 -9.93 -14.62
CA TRP A 85 12.31 -10.29 -13.28
C TRP A 85 12.36 -9.12 -12.30
N LYS A 86 12.57 -7.87 -12.80
CA LYS A 86 12.56 -6.67 -11.96
C LYS A 86 11.15 -6.37 -11.43
N TYR A 87 10.13 -6.50 -12.28
CA TYR A 87 8.73 -6.41 -11.85
C TYR A 87 8.33 -7.54 -10.91
N LEU A 88 8.88 -8.76 -11.16
CA LEU A 88 8.61 -9.92 -10.31
C LEU A 88 9.15 -9.72 -8.89
N ILE A 89 10.34 -9.16 -8.72
CA ILE A 89 10.90 -8.83 -7.40
C ILE A 89 9.95 -7.87 -6.65
N ILE A 90 9.50 -6.80 -7.31
CA ILE A 90 8.56 -5.84 -6.71
C ILE A 90 7.24 -6.54 -6.30
N SER A 91 6.71 -7.40 -7.18
CA SER A 91 5.48 -8.15 -6.91
C SER A 91 5.64 -9.12 -5.75
N LEU A 92 6.73 -9.86 -5.68
CA LEU A 92 7.02 -10.80 -4.60
C LEU A 92 7.23 -10.07 -3.27
N THR A 93 8.04 -9.02 -3.23
CA THR A 93 8.24 -8.24 -2.00
C THR A 93 6.93 -7.64 -1.51
N ASN A 94 6.07 -7.15 -2.39
CA ASN A 94 4.76 -6.61 -2.06
C ASN A 94 3.81 -7.69 -1.48
N VAL A 95 3.73 -8.86 -2.11
CA VAL A 95 2.86 -9.97 -1.66
C VAL A 95 3.36 -10.51 -0.33
N TYR A 96 4.66 -10.77 -0.18
CA TYR A 96 5.22 -11.26 1.08
C TYR A 96 5.11 -10.22 2.20
N ALA A 97 5.33 -8.93 1.93
CA ALA A 97 5.10 -7.87 2.90
C ALA A 97 3.65 -7.89 3.41
N SER A 98 2.69 -7.94 2.48
CA SER A 98 1.27 -8.01 2.83
C SER A 98 0.94 -9.25 3.66
N THR A 99 1.47 -10.40 3.29
CA THR A 99 1.27 -11.66 4.02
C THR A 99 1.84 -11.57 5.45
N CYS A 100 3.07 -11.07 5.60
CA CYS A 100 3.67 -10.86 6.92
C CYS A 100 2.85 -9.89 7.78
N GLN A 101 2.31 -8.84 7.16
CA GLN A 101 1.46 -7.87 7.85
C GLN A 101 0.17 -8.51 8.39
N TYR A 102 -0.52 -9.31 7.57
CA TYR A 102 -1.76 -9.99 7.99
C TYR A 102 -1.50 -11.08 9.03
N GLU A 103 -0.44 -11.86 8.86
CA GLU A 103 -0.08 -12.90 9.82
C GLU A 103 0.35 -12.31 11.16
N ALA A 104 1.06 -11.17 11.15
CA ALA A 104 1.43 -10.46 12.37
C ALA A 104 0.21 -10.08 13.23
N LEU A 105 -0.93 -9.73 12.62
CA LEU A 105 -2.17 -9.38 13.36
C LEU A 105 -2.71 -10.52 14.24
N LYS A 106 -2.33 -11.74 13.95
CA LYS A 106 -2.69 -12.89 14.82
C LYS A 106 -1.86 -12.95 16.11
N HIS A 107 -0.73 -12.25 16.14
CA HIS A 107 0.29 -12.33 17.21
C HIS A 107 0.52 -11.01 17.94
N VAL A 108 0.07 -9.88 17.37
CA VAL A 108 0.20 -8.55 17.96
C VAL A 108 -1.10 -7.77 17.86
N THR A 109 -1.27 -6.78 18.72
CA THR A 109 -2.42 -5.88 18.66
C THR A 109 -2.37 -4.97 17.43
N PHE A 110 -3.52 -4.51 16.98
CA PHE A 110 -3.62 -3.54 15.88
C PHE A 110 -2.80 -2.25 16.18
N ALA A 111 -2.79 -1.79 17.43
CA ALA A 111 -2.00 -0.63 17.84
C ALA A 111 -0.49 -0.84 17.64
N VAL A 112 0.03 -2.01 18.00
CA VAL A 112 1.45 -2.38 17.77
C VAL A 112 1.76 -2.45 16.28
N GLN A 113 0.86 -2.98 15.46
CA GLN A 113 1.03 -2.99 14.01
C GLN A 113 1.07 -1.57 13.43
N MET A 114 0.17 -0.69 13.88
CA MET A 114 0.15 0.71 13.44
C MET A 114 1.43 1.45 13.87
N LEU A 115 1.91 1.18 15.09
CA LEU A 115 3.18 1.70 15.58
C LEU A 115 4.34 1.24 14.69
N ALA A 116 4.42 -0.05 14.38
CA ALA A 116 5.44 -0.57 13.49
C ALA A 116 5.44 0.14 12.11
N LYS A 117 4.27 0.38 11.53
CA LYS A 117 4.14 1.08 10.24
C LYS A 117 4.72 2.51 10.26
N SER A 118 4.74 3.19 11.42
CA SER A 118 5.34 4.52 11.53
C SER A 118 6.85 4.53 11.28
N PHE A 119 7.50 3.39 11.46
CA PHE A 119 8.94 3.22 11.20
C PHE A 119 9.29 3.02 9.72
N LYS A 120 8.31 3.03 8.80
CA LYS A 120 8.52 2.76 7.37
C LYS A 120 9.63 3.59 6.73
N MET A 121 9.84 4.83 7.14
CA MET A 121 10.86 5.70 6.56
C MET A 121 12.28 5.14 6.71
N MET A 122 12.60 4.48 7.84
CA MET A 122 13.94 3.94 8.10
C MET A 122 14.33 2.83 7.11
N PRO A 123 13.53 1.74 6.92
CA PRO A 123 13.82 0.73 5.90
C PRO A 123 13.92 1.31 4.48
N VAL A 124 13.07 2.28 4.11
CA VAL A 124 13.14 2.94 2.80
C VAL A 124 14.47 3.65 2.59
N MET A 125 14.97 4.36 3.62
CA MET A 125 16.28 5.03 3.54
C MET A 125 17.42 4.01 3.44
N LEU A 126 17.40 2.94 4.24
CA LEU A 126 18.41 1.88 4.20
C LEU A 126 18.46 1.20 2.83
N TRP A 127 17.30 0.83 2.27
CA TRP A 127 17.21 0.29 0.92
C TRP A 127 17.62 1.29 -0.15
N GLY A 128 17.29 2.57 0.02
CA GLY A 128 17.71 3.64 -0.88
C GLY A 128 19.24 3.77 -0.97
N MET A 129 19.94 3.62 0.17
CA MET A 129 21.42 3.58 0.19
C MET A 129 21.95 2.29 -0.45
N ALA A 130 21.39 1.13 -0.09
CA ALA A 130 21.92 -0.16 -0.54
C ALA A 130 21.67 -0.42 -2.03
N VAL A 131 20.49 -0.08 -2.55
CA VAL A 131 20.03 -0.44 -3.91
C VAL A 131 20.23 0.68 -4.91
N SER A 132 20.05 1.92 -4.50
CA SER A 132 20.07 3.08 -5.38
C SER A 132 21.27 4.01 -5.13
N ASN A 133 22.22 3.62 -4.28
CA ASN A 133 23.39 4.42 -3.87
C ASN A 133 23.05 5.86 -3.47
N LYS A 134 21.85 6.06 -2.89
CA LYS A 134 21.42 7.38 -2.44
C LYS A 134 22.24 7.81 -1.23
N LYS A 135 22.57 9.08 -1.19
CA LYS A 135 23.18 9.71 -0.02
C LYS A 135 22.12 10.55 0.68
N TYR A 136 21.82 10.20 1.92
CA TYR A 136 20.91 10.97 2.76
C TYR A 136 21.72 11.89 3.67
N THR A 137 21.27 13.12 3.80
CA THR A 137 21.88 14.11 4.70
C THR A 137 21.45 13.84 6.14
N MET A 138 22.18 14.41 7.11
CA MET A 138 21.77 14.33 8.52
C MET A 138 20.36 14.93 8.72
N ARG A 139 20.00 15.93 7.92
CA ARG A 139 18.66 16.51 7.94
C ARG A 139 17.58 15.49 7.58
N ASP A 140 17.81 14.64 6.58
CA ASP A 140 16.85 13.60 6.17
C ASP A 140 16.62 12.57 7.28
N TRP A 141 17.71 12.18 7.98
CA TRP A 141 17.64 11.30 9.14
C TRP A 141 16.90 11.93 10.31
N LEU A 142 17.15 13.21 10.59
CA LEU A 142 16.43 13.94 11.64
C LEU A 142 14.93 14.08 11.32
N VAL A 143 14.58 14.36 10.08
CA VAL A 143 13.18 14.41 9.63
C VAL A 143 12.51 13.05 9.78
N ALA A 144 13.17 11.96 9.32
CA ALA A 144 12.65 10.62 9.48
C ALA A 144 12.44 10.23 10.95
N ALA A 145 13.40 10.56 11.81
CA ALA A 145 13.29 10.34 13.25
C ALA A 145 12.16 11.17 13.88
N ALA A 146 12.05 12.45 13.56
CA ALA A 146 11.02 13.33 14.09
C ALA A 146 9.61 12.87 13.69
N VAL A 147 9.41 12.50 12.42
CA VAL A 147 8.13 11.97 11.93
C VAL A 147 7.78 10.66 12.64
N THR A 148 8.75 9.73 12.74
CA THR A 148 8.55 8.45 13.40
C THR A 148 8.22 8.63 14.88
N LEU A 149 8.95 9.47 15.61
CA LEU A 149 8.72 9.74 17.02
C LEU A 149 7.37 10.43 17.25
N GLY A 150 7.01 11.43 16.42
CA GLY A 150 5.74 12.13 16.53
C GLY A 150 4.52 11.20 16.31
N VAL A 151 4.59 10.31 15.30
CA VAL A 151 3.52 9.32 15.08
C VAL A 151 3.50 8.29 16.22
N THR A 152 4.67 7.88 16.72
CA THR A 152 4.79 6.96 17.85
C THR A 152 4.14 7.56 19.11
N GLU A 153 4.46 8.79 19.46
CA GLU A 153 3.89 9.50 20.60
C GLU A 153 2.36 9.62 20.44
N PHE A 154 1.91 10.03 19.27
CA PHE A 154 0.48 10.14 18.97
C PHE A 154 -0.26 8.80 19.14
N LEU A 155 0.33 7.67 18.71
CA LEU A 155 -0.26 6.35 18.83
C LEU A 155 -0.24 5.83 20.28
N LEU A 156 0.77 6.20 21.08
CA LEU A 156 0.88 5.78 22.48
C LEU A 156 0.00 6.61 23.42
N THR A 157 -0.20 7.89 23.11
CA THR A 157 -0.96 8.83 23.94
C THR A 157 -2.40 9.04 23.45
N GLY A 158 -2.69 8.63 22.22
CA GLY A 158 -3.99 8.81 21.58
C GLY A 158 -5.08 7.89 22.15
N PRO A 159 -6.35 8.18 21.85
CA PRO A 159 -7.52 7.47 22.39
C PRO A 159 -7.69 6.04 21.91
N THR A 160 -6.77 5.51 21.09
CA THR A 160 -6.81 4.15 20.55
C THR A 160 -6.17 3.09 21.45
N THR A 161 -5.77 3.44 22.66
CA THR A 161 -5.24 2.48 23.64
C THR A 161 -6.37 1.65 24.25
N SER A 162 -6.96 0.75 23.45
CA SER A 162 -7.77 -0.33 24.01
C SER A 162 -6.85 -1.30 24.73
N HIS A 163 -6.98 -1.36 26.05
CA HIS A 163 -6.33 -2.32 26.93
C HIS A 163 -6.84 -3.75 26.66
N HIS A 164 -6.53 -4.33 25.53
CA HIS A 164 -6.57 -5.77 25.39
C HIS A 164 -5.16 -6.30 25.61
N SER A 165 -4.94 -6.87 26.78
CA SER A 165 -3.75 -7.61 27.17
C SER A 165 -3.63 -8.91 26.37
N SER A 166 -3.36 -8.81 25.07
CA SER A 166 -2.82 -9.92 24.31
C SER A 166 -1.31 -9.88 24.47
N THR A 167 -0.73 -10.92 25.06
CA THR A 167 0.71 -11.13 25.13
C THR A 167 1.27 -11.11 23.72
N SER A 168 1.89 -10.00 23.33
CA SER A 168 2.53 -9.88 22.02
C SER A 168 3.63 -10.92 21.92
N SER A 169 3.56 -11.78 20.92
CA SER A 169 4.52 -12.86 20.71
C SER A 169 5.76 -12.32 19.97
N PHE A 170 6.94 -12.85 20.30
CA PHE A 170 8.18 -12.61 19.57
C PHE A 170 8.00 -12.83 18.05
N MET A 171 7.23 -13.84 17.66
CA MET A 171 6.90 -14.12 16.26
C MET A 171 6.18 -12.95 15.59
N GLY A 172 5.27 -12.28 16.29
CA GLY A 172 4.56 -11.11 15.77
C GLY A 172 5.49 -9.92 15.50
N TYR A 173 6.42 -9.64 16.40
CA TYR A 173 7.43 -8.58 16.17
C TYR A 173 8.37 -8.93 15.02
N PHE A 174 8.79 -10.18 14.89
CA PHE A 174 9.60 -10.65 13.78
C PHE A 174 8.87 -10.46 12.44
N LEU A 175 7.59 -10.83 12.37
CA LEU A 175 6.77 -10.65 11.17
C LEU A 175 6.57 -9.17 10.82
N LEU A 176 6.40 -8.28 11.82
CA LEU A 176 6.32 -6.84 11.59
C LEU A 176 7.64 -6.26 11.08
N LEU A 177 8.77 -6.70 11.61
CA LEU A 177 10.08 -6.30 11.09
C LEU A 177 10.26 -6.73 9.64
N LEU A 178 9.94 -8.00 9.34
CA LEU A 178 10.02 -8.53 7.98
C LEU A 178 9.08 -7.78 7.03
N PHE A 179 7.85 -7.46 7.46
CA PHE A 179 6.93 -6.60 6.72
C PHE A 179 7.58 -5.26 6.39
N LEU A 180 8.16 -4.54 7.37
CA LEU A 180 8.77 -3.24 7.16
C LEU A 180 9.95 -3.29 6.18
N VAL A 181 10.79 -4.30 6.30
CA VAL A 181 11.94 -4.50 5.41
C VAL A 181 11.47 -4.74 3.97
N LEU A 182 10.50 -5.64 3.78
CA LEU A 182 9.97 -5.97 2.45
C LEU A 182 9.18 -4.81 1.83
N ASP A 183 8.37 -4.08 2.61
CA ASP A 183 7.60 -2.94 2.14
C ASP A 183 8.49 -1.75 1.77
N GLY A 184 9.56 -1.52 2.54
CA GLY A 184 10.61 -0.57 2.20
C GLY A 184 11.35 -0.95 0.92
N ALA A 185 11.67 -2.23 0.73
CA ALA A 185 12.26 -2.76 -0.50
C ALA A 185 11.33 -2.51 -1.70
N THR A 186 10.05 -2.86 -1.58
CA THR A 186 9.06 -2.67 -2.65
C THR A 186 9.06 -1.22 -3.15
N SER A 187 8.88 -0.25 -2.25
CA SER A 187 8.83 1.17 -2.60
C SER A 187 10.13 1.67 -3.24
N THR A 188 11.28 1.18 -2.76
CA THR A 188 12.59 1.58 -3.27
C THR A 188 12.87 0.96 -4.65
N PHE A 189 12.50 -0.30 -4.87
CA PHE A 189 12.63 -0.94 -6.18
C PHE A 189 11.67 -0.32 -7.20
N GLU A 190 10.45 0.06 -6.82
CA GLU A 190 9.53 0.82 -7.67
C GLU A 190 10.15 2.14 -8.15
N GLU A 191 10.71 2.92 -7.22
CA GLU A 191 11.39 4.18 -7.55
C GLU A 191 12.61 3.96 -8.46
N LYS A 192 13.43 2.95 -8.15
CA LYS A 192 14.59 2.60 -8.95
C LYS A 192 14.20 2.25 -10.38
N LEU A 193 13.14 1.46 -10.54
CA LEU A 193 12.64 1.03 -11.82
C LEU A 193 12.17 2.23 -12.68
N PHE A 194 11.49 3.20 -12.08
CA PHE A 194 11.13 4.46 -12.76
C PHE A 194 12.35 5.25 -13.23
N LYS A 195 13.39 5.32 -12.39
CA LYS A 195 14.59 6.09 -12.71
C LYS A 195 15.46 5.46 -13.80
N GLU A 196 15.61 4.13 -13.75
CA GLU A 196 16.46 3.42 -14.71
C GLU A 196 15.85 3.29 -16.10
N HIS A 197 14.54 3.08 -16.20
CA HIS A 197 13.88 2.70 -17.45
C HIS A 197 12.98 3.78 -18.04
N LYS A 198 12.89 4.97 -17.41
CA LYS A 198 12.04 6.08 -17.88
C LYS A 198 10.62 5.65 -18.28
N MET A 199 10.07 4.68 -17.54
CA MET A 199 8.78 4.09 -17.84
C MET A 199 7.62 4.94 -17.35
N SER A 200 6.46 4.72 -17.96
CA SER A 200 5.23 5.32 -17.47
C SER A 200 4.75 4.60 -16.20
N LYS A 201 4.02 5.35 -15.37
CA LYS A 201 3.37 4.77 -14.17
C LYS A 201 2.39 3.66 -14.53
N TYR A 202 1.72 3.78 -15.66
CA TYR A 202 0.77 2.78 -16.13
C TYR A 202 1.45 1.47 -16.54
N ASN A 203 2.63 1.55 -17.18
CA ASN A 203 3.40 0.36 -17.54
C ASN A 203 3.85 -0.38 -16.28
N GLN A 204 4.42 0.32 -15.30
CA GLN A 204 4.80 -0.32 -14.04
C GLN A 204 3.58 -0.88 -13.29
N MET A 205 2.48 -0.13 -13.22
CA MET A 205 1.23 -0.58 -12.59
C MET A 205 0.69 -1.84 -13.27
N LEU A 206 0.73 -1.93 -14.60
CA LEU A 206 0.30 -3.09 -15.37
C LEU A 206 1.06 -4.35 -14.98
N TYR A 207 2.40 -4.29 -15.05
CA TYR A 207 3.24 -5.48 -14.84
C TYR A 207 3.33 -5.90 -13.38
N VAL A 208 3.47 -4.95 -12.44
CA VAL A 208 3.49 -5.25 -11.00
C VAL A 208 2.17 -5.86 -10.55
N ASN A 209 1.02 -5.27 -10.95
CA ASN A 209 -0.27 -5.82 -10.57
C ASN A 209 -0.60 -7.12 -11.33
N GLY A 210 -0.16 -7.26 -12.59
CA GLY A 210 -0.31 -8.48 -13.36
C GLY A 210 0.37 -9.67 -12.69
N LEU A 211 1.63 -9.52 -12.31
CA LEU A 211 2.37 -10.55 -11.59
C LEU A 211 1.81 -10.78 -10.17
N SER A 212 1.41 -9.74 -9.47
CA SER A 212 0.78 -9.87 -8.15
C SER A 212 -0.58 -10.58 -8.23
N SER A 213 -1.38 -10.35 -9.29
CA SER A 213 -2.64 -11.05 -9.51
C SER A 213 -2.42 -12.54 -9.79
N LEU A 214 -1.35 -12.87 -10.55
CA LEU A 214 -0.97 -14.26 -10.81
C LEU A 214 -0.59 -14.97 -9.51
N VAL A 215 0.22 -14.34 -8.66
CA VAL A 215 0.60 -14.90 -7.34
C VAL A 215 -0.64 -15.10 -6.47
N SER A 216 -1.55 -14.11 -6.43
CA SER A 216 -2.81 -14.23 -5.66
C SER A 216 -3.72 -15.34 -6.20
N LEU A 217 -3.77 -15.51 -7.53
CA LEU A 217 -4.52 -16.60 -8.17
C LEU A 217 -3.95 -17.97 -7.80
N ILE A 218 -2.64 -18.13 -7.87
CA ILE A 218 -1.97 -19.37 -7.45
C ILE A 218 -2.27 -19.68 -5.99
N THR A 219 -2.21 -18.67 -5.12
CA THR A 219 -2.55 -18.83 -3.70
C THR A 219 -3.99 -19.31 -3.53
N LEU A 220 -4.96 -18.70 -4.22
CA LEU A 220 -6.37 -19.10 -4.17
C LEU A 220 -6.61 -20.53 -4.70
N LEU A 221 -5.84 -20.96 -5.69
CA LEU A 221 -5.90 -22.33 -6.20
C LEU A 221 -5.33 -23.34 -5.20
N VAL A 222 -4.20 -23.02 -4.58
CA VAL A 222 -3.56 -23.88 -3.57
C VAL A 222 -4.40 -24.01 -2.31
N THR A 223 -5.05 -22.92 -1.85
CA THR A 223 -5.94 -22.95 -0.69
C THR A 223 -7.33 -23.49 -1.00
N ASN A 224 -7.66 -23.77 -2.26
CA ASN A 224 -9.00 -24.16 -2.73
C ASN A 224 -10.11 -23.11 -2.44
N ASP A 225 -9.75 -21.85 -2.23
CA ASP A 225 -10.68 -20.76 -1.91
C ASP A 225 -11.31 -20.11 -3.15
N LEU A 226 -10.81 -20.37 -4.33
CA LEU A 226 -11.23 -19.69 -5.57
C LEU A 226 -12.71 -19.95 -5.88
N VAL A 227 -13.13 -21.21 -5.91
CA VAL A 227 -14.51 -21.60 -6.25
C VAL A 227 -15.50 -21.14 -5.18
N PRO A 228 -15.26 -21.36 -3.87
CA PRO A 228 -16.10 -20.82 -2.82
C PRO A 228 -16.26 -19.30 -2.86
N ALA A 229 -15.18 -18.55 -3.12
CA ALA A 229 -15.21 -17.10 -3.22
C ALA A 229 -16.05 -16.61 -4.41
N PHE A 230 -15.92 -17.22 -5.60
CA PHE A 230 -16.76 -16.90 -6.76
C PHE A 230 -18.23 -17.27 -6.53
N ARG A 231 -18.53 -18.38 -5.86
CA ARG A 231 -19.89 -18.76 -5.50
C ARG A 231 -20.49 -17.72 -4.54
N PHE A 232 -19.73 -17.28 -3.54
CA PHE A 232 -20.15 -16.22 -2.62
C PHE A 232 -20.45 -14.93 -3.38
N TRP A 233 -19.57 -14.52 -4.29
CA TRP A 233 -19.72 -13.33 -5.11
C TRP A 233 -20.99 -13.37 -5.96
N GLY A 234 -21.27 -14.50 -6.60
CA GLY A 234 -22.48 -14.67 -7.42
C GLY A 234 -23.79 -14.71 -6.61
N SER A 235 -23.74 -15.14 -5.35
CA SER A 235 -24.93 -15.25 -4.48
C SER A 235 -25.28 -13.97 -3.74
N HIS A 236 -24.38 -12.99 -3.65
CA HIS A 236 -24.59 -11.77 -2.84
C HIS A 236 -24.38 -10.49 -3.66
N PRO A 237 -25.43 -9.93 -4.29
CA PRO A 237 -25.31 -8.73 -5.14
C PRO A 237 -24.77 -7.50 -4.40
N ARG A 238 -25.08 -7.34 -3.10
CA ARG A 238 -24.51 -6.25 -2.27
C ARG A 238 -23.01 -6.37 -2.10
N PHE A 239 -22.51 -7.59 -1.89
CA PHE A 239 -21.08 -7.86 -1.83
C PHE A 239 -20.40 -7.51 -3.15
N PHE A 240 -21.03 -7.80 -4.29
CA PHE A 240 -20.50 -7.42 -5.60
C PHE A 240 -20.26 -5.91 -5.70
N LEU A 241 -21.24 -5.10 -5.31
CA LEU A 241 -21.11 -3.63 -5.35
C LEU A 241 -20.02 -3.12 -4.38
N ASP A 242 -20.03 -3.64 -3.15
CA ASP A 242 -19.01 -3.26 -2.15
C ASP A 242 -17.59 -3.64 -2.63
N ALA A 243 -17.41 -4.81 -3.23
CA ALA A 243 -16.13 -5.25 -3.81
C ALA A 243 -15.72 -4.40 -5.02
N LEU A 244 -16.66 -3.97 -5.85
CA LEU A 244 -16.40 -3.10 -7.00
C LEU A 244 -15.91 -1.72 -6.54
N VAL A 245 -16.59 -1.10 -5.56
CA VAL A 245 -16.18 0.21 -5.01
C VAL A 245 -14.85 0.10 -4.27
N LEU A 246 -14.61 -1.01 -3.56
CA LEU A 246 -13.33 -1.32 -2.93
C LEU A 246 -12.21 -1.37 -3.97
N SER A 247 -12.42 -2.10 -5.07
CA SER A 247 -11.45 -2.22 -6.16
C SER A 247 -11.18 -0.87 -6.84
N ALA A 248 -12.22 -0.07 -7.07
CA ALA A 248 -12.08 1.29 -7.62
C ALA A 248 -11.23 2.19 -6.71
N SER A 249 -11.48 2.14 -5.38
CA SER A 249 -10.69 2.87 -4.40
C SER A 249 -9.23 2.39 -4.35
N ALA A 250 -9.00 1.07 -4.45
CA ALA A 250 -7.67 0.49 -4.52
C ALA A 250 -6.90 0.96 -5.76
N VAL A 251 -7.56 0.96 -6.92
CA VAL A 251 -6.97 1.44 -8.19
C VAL A 251 -6.63 2.92 -8.11
N GLY A 252 -7.54 3.76 -7.61
CA GLY A 252 -7.29 5.18 -7.40
C GLY A 252 -6.12 5.41 -6.44
N GLY A 253 -6.08 4.70 -5.33
CA GLY A 253 -4.97 4.75 -4.37
C GLY A 253 -3.63 4.38 -5.03
N GLN A 254 -3.59 3.30 -5.79
CA GLN A 254 -2.38 2.88 -6.51
C GLN A 254 -1.94 3.90 -7.57
N TYR A 255 -2.87 4.50 -8.30
CA TYR A 255 -2.55 5.56 -9.26
C TYR A 255 -1.80 6.71 -8.61
N PHE A 256 -2.29 7.19 -7.45
CA PHE A 256 -1.62 8.27 -6.72
C PHE A 256 -0.29 7.82 -6.11
N ILE A 257 -0.19 6.58 -5.60
CA ILE A 257 1.05 6.01 -5.07
C ILE A 257 2.12 5.95 -6.16
N PHE A 258 1.84 5.33 -7.30
CA PHE A 258 2.79 5.24 -8.40
C PHE A 258 3.18 6.61 -8.95
N SER A 259 2.24 7.58 -8.98
CA SER A 259 2.53 8.96 -9.37
C SER A 259 3.50 9.61 -8.37
N GLN A 260 3.22 9.50 -7.06
CA GLN A 260 4.06 10.10 -6.04
C GLN A 260 5.46 9.47 -5.98
N VAL A 261 5.56 8.14 -6.09
CA VAL A 261 6.85 7.44 -6.10
C VAL A 261 7.68 7.81 -7.31
N LYS A 262 7.04 7.94 -8.49
CA LYS A 262 7.69 8.35 -9.73
C LYS A 262 8.26 9.76 -9.64
N ASP A 263 7.44 10.72 -9.21
CA ASP A 263 7.76 12.14 -9.28
C ASP A 263 8.58 12.62 -8.07
N PHE A 264 8.29 12.10 -6.87
CA PHE A 264 8.89 12.56 -5.61
C PHE A 264 9.70 11.50 -4.87
N GLY A 265 9.64 10.25 -5.28
CA GLY A 265 10.42 9.15 -4.72
C GLY A 265 9.77 8.44 -3.51
N ALA A 266 10.37 7.30 -3.14
CA ALA A 266 9.84 6.41 -2.11
C ALA A 266 9.87 7.01 -0.69
N LEU A 267 10.80 7.91 -0.39
CA LEU A 267 10.90 8.53 0.94
C LEU A 267 9.72 9.48 1.19
N VAL A 268 9.34 10.30 0.19
CA VAL A 268 8.18 11.21 0.29
C VAL A 268 6.89 10.38 0.40
N PHE A 269 6.77 9.30 -0.36
CA PHE A 269 5.67 8.36 -0.23
C PHE A 269 5.59 7.74 1.18
N ALA A 270 6.71 7.31 1.76
CA ALA A 270 6.75 6.78 3.12
C ALA A 270 6.28 7.82 4.17
N ALA A 271 6.68 9.09 4.01
CA ALA A 271 6.21 10.19 4.85
C ALA A 271 4.69 10.41 4.70
N THR A 272 4.17 10.39 3.47
CA THR A 272 2.73 10.49 3.18
C THR A 272 1.94 9.36 3.86
N MET A 273 2.47 8.15 3.86
CA MET A 273 1.82 7.01 4.53
C MET A 273 1.77 7.17 6.05
N ASN A 274 2.76 7.84 6.66
CA ASN A 274 2.71 8.18 8.09
C ASN A 274 1.63 9.24 8.37
N VAL A 275 1.56 10.30 7.55
CA VAL A 275 0.49 11.32 7.68
C VAL A 275 -0.89 10.67 7.52
N ARG A 276 -1.07 9.77 6.54
CA ARG A 276 -2.30 9.00 6.36
C ARG A 276 -2.73 8.25 7.62
N GLN A 277 -1.79 7.64 8.35
CA GLN A 277 -2.12 6.93 9.58
C GLN A 277 -2.72 7.88 10.63
N VAL A 278 -2.08 9.02 10.85
CA VAL A 278 -2.57 10.05 11.80
C VAL A 278 -3.97 10.52 11.40
N VAL A 279 -4.16 10.86 10.13
CA VAL A 279 -5.47 11.31 9.61
C VAL A 279 -6.54 10.24 9.79
N SER A 280 -6.24 8.97 9.49
CA SER A 280 -7.20 7.86 9.63
C SER A 280 -7.62 7.66 11.09
N ILE A 281 -6.70 7.81 12.04
CA ILE A 281 -6.99 7.71 13.48
C ILE A 281 -7.85 8.88 13.95
N ILE A 282 -7.55 10.10 13.53
CA ILE A 282 -8.35 11.30 13.86
C ILE A 282 -9.77 11.14 13.32
N ILE A 283 -9.94 10.70 12.08
CA ILE A 283 -11.27 10.45 11.47
C ILE A 283 -12.02 9.38 12.27
N SER A 284 -11.38 8.27 12.60
CA SER A 284 -11.97 7.21 13.41
C SER A 284 -12.44 7.72 14.77
N TYR A 285 -11.62 8.54 15.44
CA TYR A 285 -11.97 9.14 16.72
C TYR A 285 -13.19 10.06 16.64
N ILE A 286 -13.25 10.93 15.61
CA ILE A 286 -14.38 11.83 15.39
C ILE A 286 -15.66 11.06 15.06
N GLN A 287 -15.54 9.99 14.24
CA GLN A 287 -16.70 9.23 13.77
C GLN A 287 -17.31 8.33 14.84
N PHE A 288 -16.48 7.73 15.68
CA PHE A 288 -16.94 6.73 16.65
C PHE A 288 -17.11 7.28 18.07
N HIS A 289 -16.95 8.61 18.29
CA HIS A 289 -17.16 9.25 19.61
C HIS A 289 -16.68 8.36 20.77
N HIS A 290 -15.41 7.95 20.76
CA HIS A 290 -14.85 7.25 21.89
C HIS A 290 -14.75 8.22 23.08
N SER A 291 -15.80 8.25 23.89
CA SER A 291 -15.84 8.92 25.20
C SER A 291 -15.12 8.07 26.22
#